data_e8c57b58f15a70526d15cf64c9356918
#
_entry.id   e8c57b58f15a70526d15cf64c9356918
#
_cell.length_a   1.000
_cell.length_b   1.000
_cell.length_c   1.000
_cell.angle_alpha   90.00
_cell.angle_beta   90.00
_cell.angle_gamma   90.00
#
_symmetry.space_group_name_H-M   'P 1'
#
loop_
_entity.id
_entity.type
_entity.pdbx_description
1 polymer ?
#
loop_
_entity_poly.entity_id
_entity_poly.type
_entity_poly.pdbx_seq_one_letter_code
_entity_poly.pdbx_strand_id
1 'polypeptide(L)'
;MSTDNRDMREVIREEPLMHGRILALLVDGPRTIPEIAASLGRPTHEVVFWVMGMRRYGHVRDVKEAAVDGYFRYESLAKEPRS
;
A
#
# COMPACT_ATOMS: atom_id res chain seq x y z
N MET A 1 16.53 12.80 -17.65
CA MET A 1 16.22 11.85 -16.65
C MET A 1 14.97 12.22 -15.93
N SER A 2 14.13 11.27 -15.79
CA SER A 2 12.85 11.55 -15.18
C SER A 2 12.99 11.60 -13.67
N THR A 3 12.39 12.59 -13.05
CA THR A 3 12.41 12.64 -11.61
C THR A 3 11.38 11.70 -11.03
N ASP A 4 10.58 11.07 -11.90
CA ASP A 4 9.57 10.15 -11.40
C ASP A 4 10.12 8.79 -11.09
N ASN A 5 11.32 8.49 -11.57
CA ASN A 5 11.91 7.18 -11.36
C ASN A 5 12.95 7.25 -10.29
N ARG A 6 12.53 6.99 -9.09
CA ARG A 6 13.46 6.97 -7.99
C ARG A 6 14.27 5.70 -8.04
N ASP A 7 15.46 5.77 -7.47
CA ASP A 7 16.31 4.62 -7.32
C ASP A 7 15.57 3.61 -6.45
N MET A 8 15.53 2.37 -6.88
CA MET A 8 14.83 1.34 -6.15
C MET A 8 15.36 1.21 -4.72
N ARG A 9 16.63 1.55 -4.50
CA ARG A 9 17.17 1.50 -3.15
C ARG A 9 16.46 2.48 -2.22
N GLU A 10 16.02 3.62 -2.75
CA GLU A 10 15.29 4.58 -1.95
C GLU A 10 13.89 4.07 -1.63
N VAL A 11 13.27 3.43 -2.60
CA VAL A 11 11.94 2.85 -2.39
C VAL A 11 12.00 1.79 -1.30
N ILE A 12 13.02 0.94 -1.36
CA ILE A 12 13.19 -0.11 -0.35
C ILE A 12 13.48 0.51 1.01
N ARG A 13 14.30 1.56 1.03
CA ARG A 13 14.66 2.20 2.29
C ARG A 13 13.46 2.79 2.99
N GLU A 14 12.49 3.25 2.24
CA GLU A 14 11.30 3.86 2.82
C GLU A 14 10.25 2.83 3.20
N GLU A 15 10.48 1.58 2.86
CA GLU A 15 9.46 0.55 3.04
C GLU A 15 8.92 0.48 4.47
N PRO A 16 9.73 0.46 5.52
CA PRO A 16 9.18 0.35 6.87
C PRO A 16 8.26 1.52 7.23
N LEU A 17 8.62 2.73 6.82
CA LEU A 17 7.80 3.88 7.08
C LEU A 17 6.51 3.82 6.30
N MET A 18 6.59 3.42 5.04
CA MET A 18 5.41 3.38 4.19
C MET A 18 4.46 2.27 4.60
N HIS A 19 4.96 1.16 5.13
CA HIS A 19 4.08 0.12 5.63
C HIS A 19 3.16 0.68 6.71
N GLY A 20 3.70 1.44 7.64
CA GLY A 20 2.90 2.03 8.69
C GLY A 20 1.88 3.02 8.16
N ARG A 21 2.28 3.83 7.19
CA ARG A 21 1.37 4.80 6.60
C ARG A 21 0.26 4.13 5.82
N ILE A 22 0.57 3.06 5.11
CA ILE A 22 -0.43 2.32 4.35
C ILE A 22 -1.43 1.68 5.30
N LEU A 23 -0.94 1.04 6.37
CA LEU A 23 -1.84 0.43 7.34
C LEU A 23 -2.77 1.47 7.96
N ALA A 24 -2.25 2.67 8.21
CA ALA A 24 -3.07 3.72 8.78
C ALA A 24 -4.19 4.13 7.82
N LEU A 25 -3.90 4.15 6.52
CA LEU A 25 -4.92 4.47 5.53
C LEU A 25 -6.00 3.41 5.45
N LEU A 26 -5.65 2.16 5.75
CA LEU A 26 -6.58 1.05 5.64
C LEU A 26 -7.43 0.84 6.89
N VAL A 27 -7.17 1.62 7.93
CA VAL A 27 -7.94 1.51 9.16
C VAL A 27 -9.43 1.76 8.91
N ASP A 28 -9.73 2.70 8.02
CA ASP A 28 -11.12 3.06 7.75
C ASP A 28 -11.79 2.16 6.74
N GLY A 29 -11.07 1.24 6.17
CA GLY A 29 -11.65 0.32 5.20
C GLY A 29 -10.71 0.03 4.06
N PRO A 30 -11.08 -0.91 3.20
CA PRO A 30 -10.23 -1.31 2.07
C PRO A 30 -10.06 -0.17 1.06
N ARG A 31 -8.90 -0.14 0.40
CA ARG A 31 -8.62 0.86 -0.62
C ARG A 31 -7.85 0.22 -1.77
N THR A 32 -7.99 0.82 -2.95
CA THR A 32 -7.24 0.36 -4.12
C THR A 32 -5.85 0.97 -4.12
N ILE A 33 -4.97 0.40 -4.94
CA ILE A 33 -3.62 0.94 -5.09
C ILE A 33 -3.64 2.41 -5.52
N PRO A 34 -4.42 2.79 -6.54
CA PRO A 34 -4.45 4.22 -6.91
C PRO A 34 -4.92 5.13 -5.77
N GLU A 35 -5.87 4.66 -4.98
CA GLU A 35 -6.34 5.46 -3.84
C GLU A 35 -5.24 5.64 -2.81
N ILE A 36 -4.50 4.57 -2.54
CA ILE A 36 -3.40 4.65 -1.59
C ILE A 36 -2.32 5.57 -2.12
N ALA A 37 -2.00 5.44 -3.41
CA ALA A 37 -0.97 6.27 -4.03
C ALA A 37 -1.33 7.74 -3.95
N ALA A 38 -2.59 8.07 -4.22
CA ALA A 38 -3.02 9.46 -4.16
C ALA A 38 -2.90 9.99 -2.74
N SER A 39 -3.27 9.19 -1.75
CA SER A 39 -3.20 9.63 -0.37
C SER A 39 -1.77 9.82 0.11
N LEU A 40 -0.86 8.99 -0.38
CA LEU A 40 0.54 9.10 0.04
C LEU A 40 1.32 10.12 -0.77
N GLY A 41 0.79 10.52 -1.92
CA GLY A 41 1.52 11.39 -2.83
C GLY A 41 2.71 10.68 -3.44
N ARG A 42 2.58 9.38 -3.70
CA ARG A 42 3.66 8.58 -4.28
C ARG A 42 3.18 7.91 -5.56
N PRO A 43 4.11 7.61 -6.47
CA PRO A 43 3.74 6.93 -7.71
C PRO A 43 3.15 5.56 -7.44
N THR A 44 2.21 5.15 -8.28
CA THR A 44 1.56 3.86 -8.08
C THR A 44 2.54 2.70 -8.11
N HIS A 45 3.58 2.77 -8.96
CA HIS A 45 4.50 1.64 -9.05
C HIS A 45 5.28 1.44 -7.74
N GLU A 46 5.52 2.50 -6.99
CA GLU A 46 6.17 2.36 -5.69
C GLU A 46 5.20 1.77 -4.68
N VAL A 47 3.94 2.21 -4.73
CA VAL A 47 2.93 1.70 -3.82
C VAL A 47 2.70 0.21 -4.07
N VAL A 48 2.68 -0.20 -5.34
CA VAL A 48 2.55 -1.61 -5.68
C VAL A 48 3.65 -2.43 -5.01
N PHE A 49 4.89 -1.93 -5.08
CA PHE A 49 6.01 -2.63 -4.48
C PHE A 49 5.79 -2.82 -2.97
N TRP A 50 5.38 -1.75 -2.28
CA TRP A 50 5.17 -1.82 -0.84
C TRP A 50 3.99 -2.70 -0.48
N VAL A 51 2.87 -2.54 -1.18
CA VAL A 51 1.66 -3.31 -0.88
C VAL A 51 1.86 -4.79 -1.17
N MET A 52 2.54 -5.12 -2.27
CA MET A 52 2.78 -6.52 -2.58
C MET A 52 3.69 -7.15 -1.54
N GLY A 53 4.66 -6.41 -1.02
CA GLY A 53 5.49 -6.89 0.06
C GLY A 53 4.67 -7.15 1.32
N MET A 54 3.77 -6.23 1.64
CA MET A 54 2.91 -6.39 2.81
C MET A 54 1.98 -7.59 2.63
N ARG A 55 1.48 -7.81 1.42
CA ARG A 55 0.63 -8.95 1.14
C ARG A 55 1.41 -10.25 1.32
N ARG A 56 2.64 -10.26 0.84
CA ARG A 56 3.48 -11.46 0.93
C ARG A 56 3.70 -11.86 2.39
N TYR A 57 3.85 -10.89 3.27
CA TYR A 57 4.13 -11.15 4.67
C TYR A 57 2.87 -11.18 5.52
N GLY A 58 1.71 -11.10 4.91
CA GLY A 58 0.46 -11.28 5.65
C GLY A 58 -0.04 -10.05 6.39
N HIS A 59 0.40 -8.87 5.99
CA HIS A 59 -0.05 -7.64 6.64
C HIS A 59 -1.32 -7.09 6.00
N VAL A 60 -1.56 -7.39 4.73
CA VAL A 60 -2.77 -6.99 4.02
C VAL A 60 -3.22 -8.14 3.14
N ARG A 61 -4.49 -8.09 2.75
CA ARG A 61 -4.99 -9.05 1.77
C ARG A 61 -5.84 -8.32 0.75
N ASP A 62 -5.97 -8.91 -0.43
CA ASP A 62 -6.79 -8.33 -1.46
C ASP A 62 -8.25 -8.73 -1.24
N VAL A 63 -9.15 -7.77 -1.43
CA VAL A 63 -10.58 -7.98 -1.29
C VAL A 63 -11.14 -7.94 -2.69
N LYS A 64 -11.26 -9.10 -3.31
CA LYS A 64 -11.64 -9.17 -4.71
C LYS A 64 -13.08 -8.76 -4.94
N GLU A 65 -13.93 -9.02 -3.95
CA GLU A 65 -15.33 -8.68 -4.08
C GLU A 65 -15.57 -7.18 -4.11
N ALA A 66 -14.58 -6.42 -3.67
CA ALA A 66 -14.70 -4.97 -3.63
C ALA A 66 -13.87 -4.29 -4.71
N ALA A 67 -13.62 -4.98 -5.83
CA ALA A 67 -12.84 -4.42 -6.91
C ALA A 67 -13.54 -3.21 -7.51
N VAL A 68 -12.74 -2.22 -7.89
CA VAL A 68 -13.23 -0.99 -8.50
C VAL A 68 -12.40 -0.69 -9.73
N ASP A 69 -13.06 -0.55 -10.87
CA ASP A 69 -12.38 -0.19 -12.12
C ASP A 69 -11.20 -1.10 -12.45
N GLY A 70 -11.37 -2.39 -12.15
CA GLY A 70 -10.31 -3.35 -12.44
C GLY A 70 -9.24 -3.45 -11.38
N TYR A 71 -9.32 -2.68 -10.30
CA TYR A 71 -8.35 -2.74 -9.23
C TYR A 71 -9.00 -3.39 -8.02
N PHE A 72 -8.30 -4.33 -7.39
CA PHE A 72 -8.77 -4.88 -6.14
C PHE A 72 -8.52 -3.87 -5.03
N ARG A 73 -9.35 -3.92 -4.01
CA ARG A 73 -9.06 -3.18 -2.80
C ARG A 73 -8.23 -4.06 -1.89
N TYR A 74 -7.48 -3.44 -1.01
CA TYR A 74 -6.66 -4.14 -0.03
C TYR A 74 -7.09 -3.71 1.36
N GLU A 75 -7.10 -4.64 2.29
CA GLU A 75 -7.48 -4.33 3.66
C GLU A 75 -6.38 -4.79 4.59
N SER A 76 -6.30 -4.14 5.74
CA SER A 76 -5.30 -4.46 6.73
C SER A 76 -5.68 -5.74 7.45
N LEU A 77 -4.70 -6.60 7.67
CA LEU A 77 -4.87 -7.77 8.51
C LEU A 77 -4.30 -7.53 9.90
N ALA A 78 -3.80 -6.33 10.16
CA ALA A 78 -3.26 -6.01 11.47
C ALA A 78 -4.37 -6.03 12.48
N LYS A 79 -4.08 -6.59 13.66
CA LYS A 79 -5.08 -6.59 14.67
C LYS A 79 -5.22 -5.21 15.20
N GLU A 80 -6.34 -4.99 15.84
CA GLU A 80 -6.52 -3.76 16.49
C GLU A 80 -5.44 -3.56 17.44
N PRO A 81 -4.97 -2.42 17.55
CA PRO A 81 -3.89 -2.18 18.46
C PRO A 81 -4.46 -2.37 19.79
N ARG A 82 -3.96 -3.12 20.56
CA ARG A 82 -4.43 -3.39 21.61
C ARG A 82 -3.78 -2.84 22.35
N SER A 83 -3.72 -2.47 22.48
CA SER A 83 -3.28 -2.05 23.10
C SER A 83 -3.04 -2.25 23.89
#